data_b28a689337e6dda409cc0e5c098234c5
#
_entry.id   b28a689337e6dda409cc0e5c098234c5
#
_cell.length_a   1.000
_cell.length_b   1.000
_cell.length_c   1.000
_cell.angle_alpha   90.00
_cell.angle_beta   90.00
_cell.angle_gamma   90.00
#
_symmetry.space_group_name_H-M   'P 1'
#
loop_
_entity.id
_entity.type
_entity.pdbx_description
1 polymer ?
#
loop_
_entity_poly.entity_id
_entity_poly.type
_entity_poly.pdbx_seq_one_letter_code
_entity_poly.pdbx_strand_id
1 'polypeptide(L)'
;MADLKLTALTSLGTAAAREDLLHIVDNPSGTPLNKKETIGDFFNANNSVVVLTNASQALTEADHAHRLLTFADVSADRTYSLPTPKAGLQFNFVFQHTAADGHDIIIDTVESDNSEFFKGGLTFLTTGAATVSSVRSNGSSNSSMGIRVPGHFVITIVGINT
;
A
#
# COMPACT_ATOMS: atom_id res chain seq x y z
N MET A 1 -8.63 43.99 4.55
CA MET A 1 -8.43 42.81 5.42
C MET A 1 -6.92 42.66 5.58
N ALA A 2 -6.41 42.68 6.80
CA ALA A 2 -4.96 42.54 7.01
C ALA A 2 -4.53 41.10 6.64
N ASP A 3 -3.47 41.03 5.85
CA ASP A 3 -2.86 39.78 5.42
C ASP A 3 -2.10 39.18 6.61
N LEU A 4 -2.71 38.19 7.30
CA LEU A 4 -2.07 37.51 8.43
C LEU A 4 -1.08 36.48 7.90
N LYS A 5 0.16 36.55 8.39
CA LYS A 5 1.14 35.49 8.12
C LYS A 5 0.61 34.17 8.67
N LEU A 6 0.82 33.07 7.96
CA LEU A 6 0.38 31.73 8.36
C LEU A 6 0.82 31.36 9.80
N THR A 7 2.01 31.81 10.20
CA THR A 7 2.58 31.61 11.54
C THR A 7 1.88 32.42 12.65
N ALA A 8 1.05 33.40 12.29
CA ALA A 8 0.29 34.21 13.23
C ALA A 8 -1.16 33.72 13.42
N LEU A 9 -1.56 32.65 12.76
CA LEU A 9 -2.85 32.04 12.94
C LEU A 9 -2.89 31.24 14.26
N THR A 10 -4.04 31.28 14.93
CA THR A 10 -4.27 30.45 16.11
C THR A 10 -4.31 29.00 15.71
N SER A 11 -3.60 28.12 16.45
CA SER A 11 -3.65 26.68 16.22
C SER A 11 -5.06 26.14 16.45
N LEU A 12 -5.53 25.32 15.53
CA LEU A 12 -6.79 24.59 15.67
C LEU A 12 -6.69 23.45 16.69
N GLY A 13 -5.47 22.95 16.98
CA GLY A 13 -5.22 21.89 17.94
C GLY A 13 -5.95 20.59 17.55
N THR A 14 -6.66 20.02 18.52
CA THR A 14 -7.46 18.79 18.33
C THR A 14 -8.88 19.04 17.84
N ALA A 15 -9.24 20.29 17.57
CA ALA A 15 -10.57 20.66 17.07
C ALA A 15 -10.72 20.55 15.56
N ALA A 16 -9.68 20.06 14.85
CA ALA A 16 -9.73 19.84 13.41
C ALA A 16 -10.86 18.87 13.02
N ALA A 17 -11.68 19.28 12.07
CA ALA A 17 -12.80 18.51 11.54
C ALA A 17 -12.54 18.14 10.06
N ARG A 18 -13.29 17.15 9.55
CA ARG A 18 -13.07 16.67 8.18
C ARG A 18 -13.43 17.70 7.10
N GLU A 19 -14.33 18.64 7.41
CA GLU A 19 -14.76 19.74 6.56
C GLU A 19 -13.81 20.94 6.56
N ASP A 20 -12.85 21.00 7.47
CA ASP A 20 -11.87 22.08 7.52
C ASP A 20 -10.99 22.09 6.27
N LEU A 21 -10.54 23.27 5.89
CA LEU A 21 -9.84 23.49 4.63
C LEU A 21 -8.34 23.55 4.81
N LEU A 22 -7.63 22.86 3.94
CA LEU A 22 -6.20 22.97 3.73
C LEU A 22 -5.92 23.86 2.52
N HIS A 23 -4.92 24.73 2.62
CA HIS A 23 -4.39 25.47 1.48
C HIS A 23 -3.31 24.63 0.80
N ILE A 24 -3.47 24.39 -0.49
CA ILE A 24 -2.55 23.57 -1.29
C ILE A 24 -2.03 24.42 -2.46
N VAL A 25 -0.73 24.31 -2.72
CA VAL A 25 -0.13 24.81 -3.95
C VAL A 25 -0.05 23.66 -4.94
N ASP A 26 -0.93 23.69 -5.93
CA ASP A 26 -0.95 22.69 -7.00
C ASP A 26 0.15 23.01 -8.03
N ASN A 27 0.80 21.97 -8.56
CA ASN A 27 1.89 22.07 -9.54
C ASN A 27 3.03 23.02 -9.12
N PRO A 28 3.67 22.84 -7.95
CA PRO A 28 4.67 23.79 -7.42
C PRO A 28 5.92 23.92 -8.30
N SER A 29 6.24 22.91 -9.11
CA SER A 29 7.39 22.91 -10.03
C SER A 29 7.08 23.43 -11.44
N GLY A 30 5.82 23.72 -11.74
CA GLY A 30 5.37 24.24 -13.03
C GLY A 30 4.77 25.63 -12.91
N THR A 31 3.48 25.77 -13.25
CA THR A 31 2.71 27.00 -13.00
C THR A 31 1.91 26.81 -11.70
N PRO A 32 2.36 27.33 -10.57
CA PRO A 32 1.72 27.11 -9.28
C PRO A 32 0.32 27.74 -9.22
N LEU A 33 -0.64 26.97 -8.74
CA LEU A 33 -2.00 27.44 -8.48
C LEU A 33 -2.35 27.22 -7.01
N ASN A 34 -2.95 28.23 -6.40
CA ASN A 34 -3.48 28.10 -5.04
C ASN A 34 -4.85 27.42 -5.09
N LYS A 35 -4.95 26.30 -4.42
CA LYS A 35 -6.19 25.52 -4.28
C LYS A 35 -6.51 25.28 -2.82
N LYS A 36 -7.71 24.83 -2.55
CA LYS A 36 -8.16 24.37 -1.25
C LYS A 36 -8.60 22.92 -1.35
N GLU A 37 -8.37 22.18 -0.29
CA GLU A 37 -8.81 20.80 -0.13
C GLU A 37 -9.41 20.64 1.27
N THR A 38 -10.40 19.80 1.47
CA THR A 38 -10.83 19.48 2.83
C THR A 38 -9.88 18.48 3.49
N ILE A 39 -9.78 18.52 4.81
CA ILE A 39 -9.04 17.50 5.57
C ILE A 39 -9.58 16.11 5.23
N GLY A 40 -10.91 15.98 5.09
CA GLY A 40 -11.56 14.74 4.72
C GLY A 40 -11.10 14.18 3.39
N ASP A 41 -11.06 15.01 2.36
CA ASP A 41 -10.66 14.60 1.01
C ASP A 41 -9.16 14.30 0.93
N PHE A 42 -8.34 15.08 1.63
CA PHE A 42 -6.90 14.82 1.76
C PHE A 42 -6.62 13.42 2.35
N PHE A 43 -7.31 13.02 3.42
CA PHE A 43 -7.19 11.68 3.98
C PHE A 43 -7.78 10.60 3.08
N ASN A 44 -8.91 10.87 2.40
CA ASN A 44 -9.50 9.93 1.45
C ASN A 44 -8.62 9.69 0.24
N ALA A 45 -7.94 10.71 -0.27
CA ALA A 45 -7.00 10.56 -1.39
C ALA A 45 -5.85 9.59 -1.04
N ASN A 46 -5.35 9.65 0.21
CA ASN A 46 -4.31 8.76 0.69
C ASN A 46 -4.81 7.33 0.99
N ASN A 47 -6.10 7.15 1.32
CA ASN A 47 -6.70 5.85 1.64
C ASN A 47 -7.57 5.31 0.50
N SER A 48 -7.35 5.75 -0.73
CA SER A 48 -8.12 5.27 -1.89
C SER A 48 -7.84 3.79 -2.19
N VAL A 49 -8.85 3.13 -2.78
CA VAL A 49 -8.70 1.77 -3.30
C VAL A 49 -8.06 1.85 -4.68
N VAL A 50 -7.01 1.07 -4.91
CA VAL A 50 -6.37 0.90 -6.21
C VAL A 50 -6.56 -0.55 -6.65
N VAL A 51 -7.19 -0.75 -7.79
CA VAL A 51 -7.33 -2.07 -8.41
C VAL A 51 -6.10 -2.32 -9.28
N LEU A 52 -5.29 -3.29 -8.87
CA LEU A 52 -4.12 -3.72 -9.63
C LEU A 52 -4.56 -4.48 -10.88
N THR A 53 -3.90 -4.22 -12.00
CA THR A 53 -4.27 -4.82 -13.28
C THR A 53 -3.89 -6.29 -13.36
N ASN A 54 -4.56 -7.06 -14.24
CA ASN A 54 -4.18 -8.45 -14.56
C ASN A 54 -2.91 -8.49 -15.43
N ALA A 55 -1.84 -7.88 -14.94
CA ALA A 55 -0.51 -7.87 -15.57
C ALA A 55 0.56 -7.75 -14.48
N SER A 56 1.71 -8.35 -14.67
CA SER A 56 2.86 -8.12 -13.79
C SER A 56 3.30 -6.66 -13.91
N GLN A 57 3.54 -6.01 -12.77
CA GLN A 57 3.86 -4.58 -12.74
C GLN A 57 4.71 -4.21 -11.51
N ALA A 58 5.51 -3.17 -11.66
CA ALA A 58 6.19 -2.53 -10.54
C ALA A 58 5.22 -1.58 -9.81
N LEU A 59 5.18 -1.69 -8.49
CA LEU A 59 4.44 -0.78 -7.64
C LEU A 59 5.30 0.45 -7.32
N THR A 60 4.67 1.60 -7.20
CA THR A 60 5.34 2.85 -6.88
C THR A 60 4.93 3.35 -5.50
N GLU A 61 5.78 4.14 -4.88
CA GLU A 61 5.45 4.82 -3.64
C GLU A 61 4.28 5.81 -3.85
N ALA A 62 4.32 6.58 -4.94
CA ALA A 62 3.35 7.64 -5.21
C ALA A 62 1.92 7.12 -5.47
N ASP A 63 1.78 6.01 -6.20
CA ASP A 63 0.48 5.54 -6.66
C ASP A 63 -0.10 4.42 -5.79
N HIS A 64 0.73 3.72 -5.02
CA HIS A 64 0.34 2.47 -4.38
C HIS A 64 0.55 2.45 -2.87
N ALA A 65 1.51 3.23 -2.33
CA ALA A 65 1.75 3.23 -0.88
C ALA A 65 0.60 3.85 -0.08
N HIS A 66 0.39 3.36 1.12
CA HIS A 66 -0.65 3.79 2.06
C HIS A 66 -2.09 3.66 1.53
N ARG A 67 -2.27 2.94 0.42
CA ARG A 67 -3.56 2.68 -0.21
C ARG A 67 -3.99 1.23 -0.01
N LEU A 68 -5.26 0.98 -0.26
CA LEU A 68 -5.81 -0.36 -0.27
C LEU A 68 -5.69 -0.94 -1.68
N LEU A 69 -4.78 -1.90 -1.86
CA LEU A 69 -4.50 -2.52 -3.15
C LEU A 69 -5.34 -3.79 -3.28
N THR A 70 -6.18 -3.84 -4.30
CA THR A 70 -6.98 -5.02 -4.64
C THR A 70 -6.54 -5.58 -5.97
N PHE A 71 -6.78 -6.84 -6.20
CA PHE A 71 -6.40 -7.51 -7.45
C PHE A 71 -7.62 -7.71 -8.34
N ALA A 72 -7.47 -7.49 -9.64
CA ALA A 72 -8.37 -8.04 -10.64
C ALA A 72 -8.19 -9.56 -10.73
N ASP A 73 -9.19 -10.28 -11.25
CA ASP A 73 -9.06 -11.71 -11.52
C ASP A 73 -7.89 -11.96 -12.49
N VAL A 74 -6.93 -12.78 -12.05
CA VAL A 74 -5.72 -13.07 -12.85
C VAL A 74 -5.94 -14.28 -13.74
N SER A 75 -5.47 -14.19 -14.98
CA SER A 75 -5.54 -15.25 -16.01
C SER A 75 -4.22 -15.98 -16.22
N ALA A 76 -3.19 -15.62 -15.46
CA ALA A 76 -1.87 -16.25 -15.39
C ALA A 76 -1.19 -15.80 -14.09
N ASP A 77 -0.08 -16.42 -13.72
CA ASP A 77 0.74 -15.95 -12.60
C ASP A 77 1.17 -14.51 -12.81
N ARG A 78 1.04 -13.69 -11.77
CA ARG A 78 1.34 -12.24 -11.82
C ARG A 78 2.29 -11.85 -10.72
N THR A 79 3.32 -11.11 -11.07
CA THR A 79 4.30 -10.56 -10.14
C THR A 79 4.09 -9.06 -9.96
N TYR A 80 3.99 -8.64 -8.72
CA TYR A 80 3.89 -7.23 -8.31
C TYR A 80 5.13 -6.90 -7.49
N SER A 81 6.05 -6.15 -8.10
CA SER A 81 7.33 -5.82 -7.46
C SER A 81 7.18 -4.57 -6.60
N LEU A 82 7.56 -4.65 -5.34
CA LEU A 82 7.59 -3.52 -4.41
C LEU A 82 8.73 -2.56 -4.76
N PRO A 83 8.59 -1.25 -4.48
CA PRO A 83 9.72 -0.33 -4.57
C PRO A 83 10.73 -0.59 -3.46
N THR A 84 11.93 -0.01 -3.59
CA THR A 84 12.97 -0.04 -2.56
C THR A 84 12.42 0.33 -1.18
N PRO A 85 12.69 -0.48 -0.14
CA PRO A 85 12.14 -0.25 1.20
C PRO A 85 12.59 1.10 1.78
N LYS A 86 11.63 1.81 2.36
CA LYS A 86 11.86 3.01 3.16
C LYS A 86 11.13 2.88 4.48
N ALA A 87 11.70 3.42 5.56
CA ALA A 87 11.06 3.42 6.87
C ALA A 87 9.68 4.09 6.80
N GLY A 88 8.65 3.40 7.28
CA GLY A 88 7.27 3.87 7.28
C GLY A 88 6.49 3.65 6.00
N LEU A 89 7.12 3.18 4.91
CA LEU A 89 6.43 2.82 3.68
C LEU A 89 5.53 1.60 3.92
N GLN A 90 4.26 1.68 3.54
CA GLN A 90 3.27 0.64 3.82
C GLN A 90 2.44 0.31 2.59
N PHE A 91 2.25 -0.99 2.33
CA PHE A 91 1.39 -1.52 1.30
C PHE A 91 0.36 -2.46 1.93
N ASN A 92 -0.93 -2.21 1.66
CA ASN A 92 -2.03 -3.02 2.15
C ASN A 92 -2.67 -3.76 0.98
N PHE A 93 -2.46 -5.06 0.91
CA PHE A 93 -3.03 -5.92 -0.13
C PHE A 93 -4.29 -6.60 0.37
N VAL A 94 -5.36 -6.51 -0.41
CA VAL A 94 -6.63 -7.19 -0.14
C VAL A 94 -6.86 -8.23 -1.23
N PHE A 95 -6.87 -9.47 -0.82
CA PHE A 95 -7.12 -10.62 -1.68
C PHE A 95 -8.61 -10.96 -1.64
N GLN A 96 -9.31 -10.73 -2.73
CA GLN A 96 -10.74 -11.01 -2.91
C GLN A 96 -10.97 -11.79 -4.20
N HIS A 97 -10.18 -12.81 -4.41
CA HIS A 97 -10.15 -13.55 -5.66
C HIS A 97 -11.20 -14.63 -5.67
N THR A 98 -12.04 -14.67 -6.70
CA THR A 98 -13.09 -15.67 -6.92
C THR A 98 -12.76 -16.65 -8.04
N ALA A 99 -11.70 -16.41 -8.81
CA ALA A 99 -11.28 -17.28 -9.89
C ALA A 99 -10.86 -18.69 -9.37
N ALA A 100 -10.99 -19.68 -10.23
CA ALA A 100 -10.57 -21.03 -9.93
C ALA A 100 -9.07 -21.09 -9.63
N ASP A 101 -8.70 -21.93 -8.66
CA ASP A 101 -7.32 -22.19 -8.27
C ASP A 101 -6.48 -22.67 -9.49
N GLY A 102 -5.62 -21.81 -9.98
CA GLY A 102 -4.80 -22.09 -11.16
C GLY A 102 -3.62 -21.15 -11.33
N HIS A 103 -3.63 -20.02 -10.64
CA HIS A 103 -2.62 -18.99 -10.82
C HIS A 103 -2.17 -18.42 -9.49
N ASP A 104 -0.93 -17.97 -9.42
CA ASP A 104 -0.33 -17.36 -8.26
C ASP A 104 -0.23 -15.83 -8.41
N ILE A 105 -0.51 -15.12 -7.33
CA ILE A 105 -0.16 -13.72 -7.15
C ILE A 105 1.15 -13.69 -6.37
N ILE A 106 2.17 -13.13 -6.99
CA ILE A 106 3.52 -13.08 -6.43
C ILE A 106 3.81 -11.62 -6.05
N ILE A 107 4.13 -11.39 -4.80
CA ILE A 107 4.65 -10.09 -4.34
C ILE A 107 6.15 -10.26 -4.17
N ASP A 108 6.92 -9.40 -4.80
CA ASP A 108 8.36 -9.50 -4.88
C ASP A 108 9.03 -8.19 -4.42
N THR A 109 10.24 -8.30 -3.89
CA THR A 109 11.08 -7.11 -3.66
C THR A 109 11.72 -6.67 -4.98
N VAL A 110 12.18 -5.42 -5.07
CA VAL A 110 12.75 -4.90 -6.30
C VAL A 110 14.08 -5.58 -6.64
N GLU A 111 14.83 -5.99 -5.62
CA GLU A 111 16.14 -6.61 -5.79
C GLU A 111 16.05 -8.14 -5.75
N SER A 112 16.58 -8.78 -6.78
CA SER A 112 16.62 -10.25 -6.90
C SER A 112 17.84 -10.90 -6.26
N ASP A 113 18.75 -10.12 -5.70
CA ASP A 113 20.05 -10.56 -5.16
C ASP A 113 20.04 -10.87 -3.66
N ASN A 114 18.87 -10.86 -3.03
CA ASN A 114 18.67 -11.00 -1.58
C ASN A 114 19.24 -9.83 -0.75
N SER A 115 19.48 -8.67 -1.34
CA SER A 115 19.76 -7.44 -0.58
C SER A 115 18.52 -6.91 0.14
N GLU A 116 17.36 -7.20 -0.41
CA GLU A 116 16.05 -6.89 0.16
C GLU A 116 15.22 -8.17 0.33
N PHE A 117 14.64 -8.37 1.49
CA PHE A 117 13.89 -9.58 1.79
C PHE A 117 12.78 -9.35 2.81
N PHE A 118 11.76 -10.20 2.76
CA PHE A 118 10.67 -10.17 3.72
C PHE A 118 11.12 -10.69 5.08
N LYS A 119 10.77 -9.95 6.14
CA LYS A 119 10.92 -10.40 7.53
C LYS A 119 9.55 -10.60 8.15
N GLY A 120 9.36 -11.66 8.89
CA GLY A 120 8.12 -11.92 9.61
C GLY A 120 7.57 -13.32 9.39
N GLY A 121 6.33 -13.47 9.70
CA GLY A 121 5.61 -14.74 9.56
C GLY A 121 4.14 -14.52 9.22
N LEU A 122 3.58 -15.49 8.52
CA LEU A 122 2.17 -15.57 8.20
C LEU A 122 1.59 -16.80 8.87
N THR A 123 0.48 -16.62 9.57
CA THR A 123 -0.33 -17.73 10.10
C THR A 123 -1.62 -17.80 9.31
N PHE A 124 -1.97 -18.98 8.82
CA PHE A 124 -3.19 -19.21 8.07
C PHE A 124 -3.92 -20.46 8.54
N LEU A 125 -5.23 -20.45 8.36
CA LEU A 125 -6.09 -21.59 8.65
C LEU A 125 -6.41 -22.35 7.36
N THR A 126 -6.07 -23.63 7.31
CA THR A 126 -6.46 -24.49 6.21
C THR A 126 -7.90 -24.98 6.44
N THR A 127 -8.85 -24.42 5.71
CA THR A 127 -10.28 -24.65 5.92
C THR A 127 -10.70 -26.11 5.73
N GLY A 128 -10.04 -26.85 4.85
CA GLY A 128 -10.33 -28.27 4.59
C GLY A 128 -9.85 -29.25 5.68
N ALA A 129 -8.90 -28.85 6.52
CA ALA A 129 -8.30 -29.70 7.55
C ALA A 129 -8.43 -29.12 8.96
N ALA A 130 -9.02 -27.94 9.12
CA ALA A 130 -9.10 -27.19 10.38
C ALA A 130 -7.74 -27.06 11.10
N THR A 131 -6.64 -27.03 10.34
CA THR A 131 -5.27 -26.93 10.87
C THR A 131 -4.77 -25.50 10.73
N VAL A 132 -4.11 -25.04 11.77
CA VAL A 132 -3.37 -23.76 11.76
C VAL A 132 -1.96 -24.05 11.28
N SER A 133 -1.55 -23.41 10.20
CA SER A 133 -0.19 -23.49 9.68
C SER A 133 0.47 -22.12 9.74
N SER A 134 1.77 -22.10 9.93
CA SER A 134 2.55 -20.88 9.91
C SER A 134 3.78 -21.00 9.00
N VAL A 135 4.05 -19.96 8.25
CA VAL A 135 5.27 -19.81 7.45
C VAL A 135 6.04 -18.63 7.99
N ARG A 136 7.33 -18.78 8.15
CA ARG A 136 8.24 -17.72 8.59
C ARG A 136 9.30 -17.49 7.54
N SER A 137 9.65 -16.23 7.36
CA SER A 137 10.83 -15.84 6.60
C SER A 137 12.08 -16.37 7.29
N ASN A 138 13.08 -16.76 6.51
CA ASN A 138 14.41 -17.10 7.04
C ASN A 138 15.20 -15.87 7.51
N GLY A 139 14.70 -14.66 7.22
CA GLY A 139 15.32 -13.40 7.63
C GLY A 139 16.50 -12.94 6.79
N SER A 140 16.83 -13.62 5.70
CA SER A 140 18.03 -13.30 4.91
C SER A 140 17.92 -13.52 3.39
N SER A 141 16.88 -14.17 2.89
CA SER A 141 16.83 -14.52 1.47
C SER A 141 15.43 -14.68 0.86
N ASN A 142 14.38 -14.30 1.57
CA ASN A 142 13.01 -14.39 1.05
C ASN A 142 12.60 -13.07 0.38
N SER A 143 12.95 -12.90 -0.88
CA SER A 143 12.61 -11.73 -1.71
C SER A 143 11.26 -11.85 -2.40
N SER A 144 10.66 -13.04 -2.43
CA SER A 144 9.39 -13.30 -3.09
C SER A 144 8.40 -14.00 -2.17
N MET A 145 7.13 -13.63 -2.26
CA MET A 145 6.01 -14.22 -1.55
C MET A 145 4.91 -14.57 -2.55
N GLY A 146 4.74 -15.87 -2.81
CA GLY A 146 3.67 -16.38 -3.66
C GLY A 146 2.40 -16.66 -2.86
N ILE A 147 1.26 -16.24 -3.38
CA ILE A 147 -0.06 -16.45 -2.80
C ILE A 147 -0.93 -17.15 -3.83
N ARG A 148 -1.30 -18.38 -3.53
CA ARG A 148 -2.23 -19.13 -4.36
C ARG A 148 -3.66 -18.82 -3.96
N VAL A 149 -4.48 -18.55 -4.94
CA VAL A 149 -5.90 -18.23 -4.77
C VAL A 149 -6.79 -19.47 -5.03
N PRO A 150 -8.02 -19.57 -4.51
CA PRO A 150 -8.84 -18.49 -3.97
C PRO A 150 -8.58 -18.20 -2.49
N GLY A 151 -8.73 -16.93 -2.09
CA GLY A 151 -8.59 -16.53 -0.70
C GLY A 151 -9.11 -15.11 -0.45
N HIS A 152 -9.69 -14.93 0.74
CA HIS A 152 -10.12 -13.61 1.22
C HIS A 152 -9.32 -13.26 2.47
N PHE A 153 -8.30 -12.44 2.32
CA PHE A 153 -7.45 -12.00 3.43
C PHE A 153 -6.75 -10.68 3.11
N VAL A 154 -6.20 -10.07 4.13
CA VAL A 154 -5.44 -8.82 4.01
C VAL A 154 -4.00 -9.07 4.45
N ILE A 155 -3.05 -8.58 3.68
CA ILE A 155 -1.64 -8.55 4.04
C ILE A 155 -1.18 -7.10 4.08
N THR A 156 -0.52 -6.72 5.17
CA THR A 156 0.18 -5.43 5.26
C THR A 156 1.69 -5.66 5.27
N ILE A 157 2.38 -5.00 4.35
CA ILE A 157 3.84 -5.01 4.26
C ILE A 157 4.33 -3.62 4.64
N VAL A 158 5.25 -3.55 5.59
CA VAL A 158 5.84 -2.29 6.07
C VAL A 158 7.33 -2.28 5.76
N GLY A 159 7.78 -1.22 5.11
CA GLY A 159 9.19 -0.96 4.89
C GLY A 159 9.88 -0.59 6.20
N ILE A 160 10.96 -1.28 6.50
CA ILE A 160 11.88 -0.95 7.59
C ILE A 160 13.27 -0.73 6.99
N ASN A 161 13.89 0.38 7.34
CA ASN A 161 15.30 0.62 7.00
C ASN A 161 16.14 -0.04 8.10
N THR A 162 16.98 -0.97 7.72
CA THR A 162 17.95 -1.63 8.64
C THR A 162 19.31 -1.01 8.45
#